data_a87ee75b109fc7dabd1dfca07f2d267b
#
_entry.id   a87ee75b109fc7dabd1dfca07f2d267b
#
_cell.length_a   1.000
_cell.length_b   1.000
_cell.length_c   1.000
_cell.angle_alpha   90.00
_cell.angle_beta   90.00
_cell.angle_gamma   90.00
#
_symmetry.space_group_name_H-M   'P 1'
#
loop_
_entity.id
_entity.type
_entity.pdbx_description
1 polymer ?
#
loop_
_entity_poly.entity_id
_entity_poly.type
_entity_poly.pdbx_seq_one_letter_code
_entity_poly.pdbx_strand_id
1 'polypeptide(L)'
;MGLVRSPSVVVKLLSLPLLVVLAGCGGKPSIDVPASLTSIGQATPVSVVVHDKHGVSKVTATLEQNGAQYPAWQSSAATKDADSTFNFTVGAKTTPQLKEGKAKLIVEATSAGFGHGSARVEREVSVVTQPPTVSADSDQHYLYRGMADLATLNVTGSYTAAGVRVGEQVFRAWPMPGGKPGLFSLYAFAWNMPDGTSPVVFASNGAGNDVTTPLTVIFPKKEQPVYTQHQIQVTDQFMNKVLGELDPNGTGDPVARFVKINSEMRKANNKTLSDLRLKTADHWLFSQTFARQANSAAEATFADNRAYIYHGQKIDQQTHLGYDLAVTQHVGVEASNDGRVVWAAPLGIYGNCVVVDHGYGLQTIYGHMSRIDVHEGDMVKRSQVMGLSGMTGMAGGDHIHFAMQLDGVQIDPKEWWDPHWIQDHVARRVELPGFSVSAAAAAPAPRSHHAGHKRR
;
A
#
# COMPACT_ATOMS: atom_id res chain seq x y z
N MET A 1 30.93 38.41 28.79
CA MET A 1 30.84 37.28 29.73
C MET A 1 29.35 36.98 29.90
N GLY A 2 28.83 35.97 29.23
CA GLY A 2 27.42 35.57 29.29
C GLY A 2 27.28 34.25 28.55
N LEU A 3 27.34 33.13 29.32
CA LEU A 3 27.19 31.79 28.79
C LEU A 3 25.73 31.55 28.35
N VAL A 4 25.52 31.29 27.08
CA VAL A 4 24.26 30.78 26.56
C VAL A 4 24.28 29.26 26.70
N ARG A 5 23.38 28.72 27.54
CA ARG A 5 23.14 27.27 27.69
C ARG A 5 22.25 26.80 26.53
N SER A 6 22.74 25.86 25.78
CA SER A 6 21.93 25.08 24.80
C SER A 6 21.00 24.10 25.51
N PRO A 7 19.75 23.90 25.05
CA PRO A 7 18.88 22.87 25.59
C PRO A 7 19.27 21.49 25.08
N SER A 8 19.50 20.57 25.99
CA SER A 8 19.75 19.16 25.76
C SER A 8 18.48 18.49 25.23
N VAL A 9 18.54 17.97 24.01
CA VAL A 9 17.52 17.09 23.46
C VAL A 9 17.60 15.73 24.15
N VAL A 10 16.61 15.40 24.95
CA VAL A 10 16.48 14.09 25.59
C VAL A 10 15.88 13.16 24.54
N VAL A 11 16.73 12.37 23.89
CA VAL A 11 16.31 11.23 23.07
C VAL A 11 15.79 10.14 24.02
N LYS A 12 14.48 9.95 24.07
CA LYS A 12 13.90 8.76 24.73
C LYS A 12 14.23 7.54 23.87
N LEU A 13 15.28 6.82 24.25
CA LEU A 13 15.47 5.45 23.80
C LEU A 13 14.30 4.61 24.32
N LEU A 14 13.46 4.13 23.41
CA LEU A 14 12.56 3.03 23.69
C LEU A 14 13.42 1.80 23.99
N SER A 15 13.54 1.45 25.25
CA SER A 15 14.14 0.19 25.67
C SER A 15 13.22 -0.96 25.27
N LEU A 16 13.60 -1.68 24.20
CA LEU A 16 13.09 -3.02 23.92
C LEU A 16 13.47 -3.88 25.15
N PRO A 17 12.54 -4.58 25.82
CA PRO A 17 12.92 -5.51 26.86
C PRO A 17 13.67 -6.67 26.20
N LEU A 18 14.97 -6.73 26.45
CA LEU A 18 15.81 -7.87 26.16
C LEU A 18 15.34 -9.03 27.05
N LEU A 19 14.66 -10.00 26.44
CA LEU A 19 14.29 -11.23 27.13
C LEU A 19 15.57 -12.02 27.41
N VAL A 20 16.06 -11.97 28.65
CA VAL A 20 17.19 -12.81 29.09
C VAL A 20 16.65 -14.25 29.23
N VAL A 21 16.96 -15.08 28.26
CA VAL A 21 16.75 -16.54 28.35
C VAL A 21 17.84 -17.08 29.26
N LEU A 22 17.49 -17.38 30.51
CA LEU A 22 18.32 -18.22 31.38
C LEU A 22 18.26 -19.64 30.86
N ALA A 23 19.33 -20.11 30.21
CA ALA A 23 19.52 -21.47 29.78
C ALA A 23 19.68 -22.39 31.03
N GLY A 24 18.58 -22.91 31.53
CA GLY A 24 18.57 -24.04 32.49
C GLY A 24 18.71 -25.34 31.75
N CYS A 25 19.66 -26.22 32.14
CA CYS A 25 19.79 -27.59 31.67
C CYS A 25 18.57 -28.41 32.04
N GLY A 26 17.70 -28.68 31.07
CA GLY A 26 16.51 -29.54 31.19
C GLY A 26 15.42 -28.96 30.29
N GLY A 27 15.10 -29.63 29.18
CA GLY A 27 14.23 -29.23 28.09
C GLY A 27 12.91 -28.54 28.50
N LYS A 28 12.96 -27.24 28.75
CA LYS A 28 11.75 -26.44 28.86
C LYS A 28 11.42 -25.84 27.49
N PRO A 29 10.15 -25.90 27.07
CA PRO A 29 9.74 -25.22 25.84
C PRO A 29 9.93 -23.70 25.93
N SER A 30 10.05 -23.03 24.78
CA SER A 30 9.83 -21.58 24.68
C SER A 30 8.53 -21.31 23.94
N ILE A 31 7.87 -20.20 24.28
CA ILE A 31 6.55 -19.86 23.77
C ILE A 31 6.61 -18.45 23.18
N ASP A 32 6.29 -18.33 21.90
CA ASP A 32 6.19 -17.05 21.21
C ASP A 32 4.71 -16.68 21.07
N VAL A 33 4.31 -15.62 21.77
CA VAL A 33 3.00 -14.97 21.65
C VAL A 33 3.19 -13.68 20.88
N PRO A 34 2.41 -13.43 19.80
CA PRO A 34 2.57 -12.22 18.98
C PRO A 34 2.54 -10.93 19.80
N ALA A 35 3.52 -10.06 19.59
CA ALA A 35 3.56 -8.74 20.23
C ALA A 35 2.37 -7.85 19.82
N SER A 36 1.80 -8.10 18.64
CA SER A 36 0.62 -7.41 18.10
C SER A 36 -0.69 -7.76 18.83
N LEU A 37 -0.71 -8.82 19.64
CA LEU A 37 -1.89 -9.17 20.43
C LEU A 37 -1.99 -8.23 21.65
N THR A 38 -2.70 -7.13 21.48
CA THR A 38 -2.90 -6.08 22.50
C THR A 38 -4.34 -6.01 23.01
N SER A 39 -5.30 -6.64 22.29
CA SER A 39 -6.72 -6.63 22.63
C SER A 39 -7.39 -7.97 22.37
N ILE A 40 -8.43 -8.25 23.13
CA ILE A 40 -9.29 -9.45 23.01
C ILE A 40 -10.75 -8.97 22.95
N GLY A 41 -11.48 -9.43 21.95
CA GLY A 41 -12.88 -9.08 21.72
C GLY A 41 -13.84 -10.21 22.01
N GLN A 42 -14.84 -10.34 21.15
CA GLN A 42 -15.82 -11.43 21.22
C GLN A 42 -15.19 -12.79 20.87
N ALA A 43 -14.35 -12.81 19.80
CA ALA A 43 -13.75 -14.03 19.29
C ALA A 43 -12.43 -13.67 18.57
N THR A 44 -11.38 -13.41 19.34
CA THR A 44 -10.07 -13.02 18.82
C THR A 44 -9.24 -14.25 18.46
N PRO A 45 -8.80 -14.41 17.20
CA PRO A 45 -7.89 -15.47 16.81
C PRO A 45 -6.50 -15.22 17.40
N VAL A 46 -5.90 -16.26 17.93
CA VAL A 46 -4.55 -16.25 18.49
C VAL A 46 -3.74 -17.38 17.86
N SER A 47 -2.52 -17.06 17.42
CA SER A 47 -1.55 -18.02 16.93
C SER A 47 -0.32 -17.95 17.81
N VAL A 48 0.08 -19.05 18.45
CA VAL A 48 1.30 -19.13 19.25
C VAL A 48 2.22 -20.19 18.66
N VAL A 49 3.53 -19.91 18.71
CA VAL A 49 4.56 -20.89 18.33
C VAL A 49 5.24 -21.39 19.58
N VAL A 50 5.35 -22.71 19.71
CA VAL A 50 6.05 -23.36 20.82
C VAL A 50 7.25 -24.13 20.25
N HIS A 51 8.43 -23.83 20.78
CA HIS A 51 9.68 -24.48 20.38
C HIS A 51 10.12 -25.44 21.47
N ASP A 52 10.20 -26.75 21.15
CA ASP A 52 10.73 -27.80 22.02
C ASP A 52 11.27 -28.96 21.19
N LYS A 53 12.55 -29.25 21.33
CA LYS A 53 13.23 -30.34 20.57
C LYS A 53 12.62 -31.75 20.78
N HIS A 54 11.81 -31.92 21.79
CA HIS A 54 11.13 -33.20 22.11
C HIS A 54 9.63 -33.19 21.75
N GLY A 55 9.15 -32.06 21.16
CA GLY A 55 7.74 -31.84 20.96
C GLY A 55 7.01 -31.38 22.22
N VAL A 56 5.73 -31.13 22.08
CA VAL A 56 4.87 -30.55 23.13
C VAL A 56 3.76 -31.53 23.52
N SER A 57 3.66 -31.85 24.80
CA SER A 57 2.60 -32.75 25.30
C SER A 57 1.28 -32.05 25.53
N LYS A 58 1.32 -30.76 25.91
CA LYS A 58 0.12 -29.97 26.22
C LYS A 58 0.40 -28.50 26.09
N VAL A 59 -0.56 -27.74 25.53
CA VAL A 59 -0.60 -26.29 25.57
C VAL A 59 -1.96 -25.83 26.10
N THR A 60 -1.97 -24.86 26.99
CA THR A 60 -3.19 -24.25 27.54
C THR A 60 -3.15 -22.75 27.40
N ALA A 61 -4.32 -22.13 27.20
CA ALA A 61 -4.52 -20.72 27.27
C ALA A 61 -5.56 -20.39 28.35
N THR A 62 -5.21 -19.46 29.22
CA THR A 62 -6.06 -18.98 30.31
C THR A 62 -6.17 -17.48 30.25
N LEU A 63 -7.33 -16.92 30.46
CA LEU A 63 -7.54 -15.49 30.60
C LEU A 63 -7.66 -15.14 32.07
N GLU A 64 -6.88 -14.15 32.51
CA GLU A 64 -6.94 -13.67 33.91
C GLU A 64 -7.45 -12.21 33.88
N GLN A 65 -8.49 -11.96 34.69
CA GLN A 65 -9.03 -10.60 34.87
C GLN A 65 -9.46 -10.41 36.32
N ASN A 66 -9.02 -9.30 36.94
CA ASN A 66 -9.32 -8.96 38.32
C ASN A 66 -9.00 -10.09 39.34
N GLY A 67 -7.91 -10.84 39.10
CA GLY A 67 -7.48 -11.94 39.92
C GLY A 67 -8.22 -13.26 39.68
N ALA A 68 -9.26 -13.28 38.87
CA ALA A 68 -9.98 -14.51 38.49
C ALA A 68 -9.37 -15.08 37.19
N GLN A 69 -9.19 -16.40 37.16
CA GLN A 69 -8.65 -17.12 36.02
C GLN A 69 -9.74 -17.93 35.33
N TYR A 70 -9.79 -17.84 34.00
CA TYR A 70 -10.78 -18.48 33.14
C TYR A 70 -10.06 -19.33 32.08
N PRO A 71 -10.13 -20.66 32.13
CA PRO A 71 -9.63 -21.52 31.07
C PRO A 71 -10.29 -21.15 29.74
N ALA A 72 -9.49 -20.82 28.73
CA ALA A 72 -10.00 -20.34 27.43
C ALA A 72 -9.81 -21.41 26.33
N TRP A 73 -8.68 -22.13 26.36
CA TRP A 73 -8.38 -23.14 25.35
C TRP A 73 -7.34 -24.14 25.85
N GLN A 74 -7.34 -25.35 25.27
CA GLN A 74 -6.34 -26.39 25.48
C GLN A 74 -6.12 -27.17 24.19
N SER A 75 -4.87 -27.59 23.91
CA SER A 75 -4.53 -28.44 22.77
C SER A 75 -5.20 -29.82 22.89
N SER A 76 -5.68 -30.34 21.75
CA SER A 76 -6.37 -31.65 21.70
C SER A 76 -5.40 -32.84 21.64
N ALA A 77 -4.15 -32.62 21.19
CA ALA A 77 -3.15 -33.65 21.01
C ALA A 77 -1.74 -33.13 21.30
N ALA A 78 -0.83 -34.03 21.60
CA ALA A 78 0.60 -33.78 21.67
C ALA A 78 1.19 -33.68 20.27
N THR A 79 2.30 -32.92 20.13
CA THR A 79 3.10 -32.82 18.91
C THR A 79 4.48 -33.46 19.12
N LYS A 80 5.11 -33.88 18.03
CA LYS A 80 6.51 -34.36 18.04
C LYS A 80 7.46 -33.42 17.34
N ASP A 81 6.92 -32.36 16.70
CA ASP A 81 7.68 -31.39 15.96
C ASP A 81 8.39 -30.44 16.93
N ALA A 82 9.63 -30.09 16.60
CA ALA A 82 10.43 -29.17 17.39
C ALA A 82 9.83 -27.75 17.41
N ASP A 83 9.14 -27.37 16.33
CA ASP A 83 8.42 -26.11 16.18
C ASP A 83 6.96 -26.43 15.91
N SER A 84 6.08 -26.07 16.83
CA SER A 84 4.65 -26.36 16.73
C SER A 84 3.82 -25.08 16.83
N THR A 85 2.97 -24.83 15.82
CA THR A 85 2.04 -23.69 15.81
C THR A 85 0.67 -24.11 16.30
N PHE A 86 0.14 -23.39 17.28
CA PHE A 86 -1.20 -23.60 17.84
C PHE A 86 -2.09 -22.40 17.53
N ASN A 87 -3.17 -22.66 16.80
CA ASN A 87 -4.17 -21.67 16.44
C ASN A 87 -5.44 -21.90 17.25
N PHE A 88 -5.91 -20.89 17.96
CA PHE A 88 -7.12 -20.96 18.77
C PHE A 88 -7.81 -19.61 18.86
N THR A 89 -9.00 -19.57 19.42
CA THR A 89 -9.79 -18.34 19.57
C THR A 89 -10.05 -18.11 21.06
N VAL A 90 -9.85 -16.86 21.49
CA VAL A 90 -10.17 -16.41 22.85
C VAL A 90 -11.09 -15.20 22.81
N GLY A 91 -11.88 -14.97 23.87
CA GLY A 91 -12.75 -13.79 23.94
C GLY A 91 -14.02 -14.03 24.74
N ALA A 92 -14.91 -13.02 24.74
CA ALA A 92 -16.13 -13.08 25.55
C ALA A 92 -17.11 -14.15 25.08
N LYS A 93 -17.07 -14.58 23.81
CA LYS A 93 -17.88 -15.67 23.30
C LYS A 93 -17.49 -17.04 23.90
N THR A 94 -16.20 -17.25 24.16
CA THR A 94 -15.68 -18.46 24.80
C THR A 94 -15.56 -18.33 26.32
N THR A 95 -15.47 -17.09 26.82
CA THR A 95 -15.31 -16.75 28.24
C THR A 95 -16.28 -15.59 28.58
N PRO A 96 -17.57 -15.90 28.79
CA PRO A 96 -18.62 -14.86 29.01
C PRO A 96 -18.44 -14.01 30.27
N GLN A 97 -17.56 -14.41 31.16
CA GLN A 97 -17.27 -13.70 32.42
C GLN A 97 -16.35 -12.49 32.19
N LEU A 98 -15.69 -12.38 31.02
CA LEU A 98 -14.85 -11.22 30.69
C LEU A 98 -15.67 -9.94 30.62
N LYS A 99 -15.08 -8.88 31.16
CA LYS A 99 -15.63 -7.52 31.11
C LYS A 99 -14.64 -6.59 30.43
N GLU A 100 -15.16 -5.48 29.90
CA GLU A 100 -14.30 -4.41 29.36
C GLU A 100 -13.18 -4.03 30.32
N GLY A 101 -11.98 -3.82 29.79
CA GLY A 101 -10.82 -3.37 30.55
C GLY A 101 -9.61 -4.30 30.47
N LYS A 102 -8.66 -4.12 31.39
CA LYS A 102 -7.40 -4.86 31.38
C LYS A 102 -7.60 -6.34 31.76
N ALA A 103 -6.85 -7.20 31.07
CA ALA A 103 -6.77 -8.62 31.36
C ALA A 103 -5.37 -9.14 30.98
N LYS A 104 -5.10 -10.42 31.28
CA LYS A 104 -3.89 -11.11 30.84
C LYS A 104 -4.27 -12.39 30.10
N LEU A 105 -3.64 -12.62 28.97
CA LEU A 105 -3.59 -13.94 28.35
C LEU A 105 -2.37 -14.67 28.89
N ILE A 106 -2.58 -15.83 29.46
CA ILE A 106 -1.56 -16.71 29.99
C ILE A 106 -1.50 -17.95 29.10
N VAL A 107 -0.35 -18.23 28.52
CA VAL A 107 -0.11 -19.43 27.73
C VAL A 107 0.93 -20.28 28.44
N GLU A 108 0.58 -21.53 28.65
CA GLU A 108 1.47 -22.54 29.27
C GLU A 108 1.68 -23.70 28.31
N ALA A 109 2.92 -24.14 28.17
CA ALA A 109 3.28 -25.32 27.38
C ALA A 109 4.10 -26.29 28.21
N THR A 110 3.83 -27.60 28.03
CA THR A 110 4.54 -28.69 28.67
C THR A 110 5.25 -29.54 27.65
N SER A 111 6.54 -29.77 27.82
CA SER A 111 7.37 -30.64 26.98
C SER A 111 6.86 -32.05 26.91
N ALA A 112 6.99 -32.73 25.75
CA ALA A 112 6.82 -34.17 25.62
C ALA A 112 8.06 -34.98 26.06
N GLY A 113 9.19 -34.29 26.31
CA GLY A 113 10.44 -34.90 26.74
C GLY A 113 10.39 -35.39 28.18
N PHE A 114 11.43 -36.18 28.54
CA PHE A 114 11.58 -36.72 29.91
C PHE A 114 11.66 -35.60 30.94
N GLY A 115 10.91 -35.69 32.02
CA GLY A 115 10.83 -34.68 33.07
C GLY A 115 9.76 -33.59 32.85
N HIS A 116 9.05 -33.61 31.73
CA HIS A 116 7.88 -32.76 31.43
C HIS A 116 8.04 -31.28 31.82
N GLY A 117 9.19 -30.71 31.46
CA GLY A 117 9.47 -29.28 31.72
C GLY A 117 8.36 -28.38 31.16
N SER A 118 7.99 -27.36 31.90
CA SER A 118 6.93 -26.42 31.46
C SER A 118 7.45 -24.97 31.34
N ALA A 119 6.84 -24.21 30.44
CA ALA A 119 7.03 -22.77 30.29
C ALA A 119 5.69 -22.07 30.38
N ARG A 120 5.73 -20.80 30.80
CA ARG A 120 4.58 -19.91 30.94
C ARG A 120 4.95 -18.53 30.41
N VAL A 121 4.09 -17.97 29.60
CA VAL A 121 4.18 -16.58 29.07
C VAL A 121 2.88 -15.86 29.38
N GLU A 122 3.00 -14.62 29.86
CA GLU A 122 1.88 -13.73 30.13
C GLU A 122 1.91 -12.58 29.12
N ARG A 123 0.75 -12.25 28.57
CA ARG A 123 0.54 -11.10 27.68
C ARG A 123 -0.56 -10.21 28.26
N GLU A 124 -0.22 -8.96 28.58
CA GLU A 124 -1.24 -7.96 28.91
C GLU A 124 -2.06 -7.62 27.68
N VAL A 125 -3.38 -7.60 27.86
CA VAL A 125 -4.34 -7.31 26.79
C VAL A 125 -5.47 -6.43 27.34
N SER A 126 -6.16 -5.74 26.45
CA SER A 126 -7.41 -5.05 26.77
C SER A 126 -8.59 -5.85 26.25
N VAL A 127 -9.55 -6.14 27.12
CA VAL A 127 -10.83 -6.75 26.70
C VAL A 127 -11.70 -5.64 26.12
N VAL A 128 -12.05 -5.79 24.83
CA VAL A 128 -12.88 -4.83 24.06
C VAL A 128 -13.97 -5.65 23.36
N THR A 129 -15.12 -5.80 24.00
CA THR A 129 -16.19 -6.68 23.51
C THR A 129 -17.24 -5.94 22.69
N GLN A 130 -17.30 -4.62 22.85
CA GLN A 130 -18.22 -3.78 22.08
C GLN A 130 -17.59 -3.43 20.73
N PRO A 131 -18.26 -3.70 19.60
CA PRO A 131 -17.79 -3.26 18.31
C PRO A 131 -17.83 -1.73 18.20
N PRO A 132 -16.95 -1.12 17.42
CA PRO A 132 -17.12 0.27 17.02
C PRO A 132 -18.39 0.40 16.17
N THR A 133 -18.84 1.62 15.92
CA THR A 133 -19.81 1.89 14.85
C THR A 133 -19.12 2.70 13.76
N VAL A 134 -19.50 2.51 12.52
CA VAL A 134 -19.02 3.32 11.39
C VAL A 134 -20.20 3.74 10.53
N SER A 135 -20.23 5.02 10.15
CA SER A 135 -21.14 5.57 9.15
C SER A 135 -20.35 6.23 8.03
N ALA A 136 -20.83 6.03 6.81
CA ALA A 136 -20.33 6.73 5.63
C ALA A 136 -21.03 8.10 5.50
N ASP A 137 -20.49 8.97 4.65
CA ASP A 137 -21.17 10.15 4.16
C ASP A 137 -22.43 9.75 3.36
N SER A 138 -23.29 10.73 3.09
CA SER A 138 -24.52 10.57 2.31
C SER A 138 -24.34 10.88 0.82
N ASP A 139 -23.10 11.15 0.39
CA ASP A 139 -22.80 11.50 -1.00
C ASP A 139 -23.00 10.32 -1.93
N GLN A 140 -23.30 10.60 -3.19
CA GLN A 140 -23.24 9.62 -4.26
C GLN A 140 -21.83 9.61 -4.84
N HIS A 141 -21.19 8.44 -4.87
CA HIS A 141 -19.88 8.21 -5.45
C HIS A 141 -20.02 7.62 -6.85
N TYR A 142 -19.56 8.37 -7.85
CA TYR A 142 -19.53 7.89 -9.24
C TYR A 142 -18.21 7.20 -9.51
N LEU A 143 -18.22 5.89 -9.66
CA LEU A 143 -17.00 5.09 -9.79
C LEU A 143 -16.79 4.56 -11.20
N TYR A 144 -15.56 4.71 -11.66
CA TYR A 144 -15.05 4.13 -12.89
C TYR A 144 -13.86 3.23 -12.55
N ARG A 145 -13.63 2.21 -13.36
CA ARG A 145 -12.44 1.38 -13.19
C ARG A 145 -11.17 2.19 -13.42
N GLY A 146 -10.19 2.02 -12.55
CA GLY A 146 -8.92 2.74 -12.59
C GLY A 146 -8.92 4.10 -11.88
N MET A 147 -10.08 4.58 -11.40
CA MET A 147 -10.16 5.88 -10.73
C MET A 147 -9.87 5.80 -9.23
N ALA A 148 -9.71 6.98 -8.63
CA ALA A 148 -9.78 7.19 -7.19
C ALA A 148 -11.01 8.01 -6.81
N ASP A 149 -11.43 7.95 -5.54
CA ASP A 149 -12.41 8.84 -4.95
C ASP A 149 -12.09 9.04 -3.46
N LEU A 150 -12.85 9.90 -2.78
CA LEU A 150 -12.71 10.20 -1.36
C LEU A 150 -14.05 10.00 -0.67
N ALA A 151 -14.05 9.22 0.42
CA ALA A 151 -15.19 9.09 1.32
C ALA A 151 -14.87 9.75 2.67
N THR A 152 -15.88 10.38 3.28
CA THR A 152 -15.82 10.79 4.67
C THR A 152 -16.57 9.79 5.53
N LEU A 153 -16.09 9.58 6.76
CA LEU A 153 -16.67 8.59 7.65
C LEU A 153 -16.59 9.06 9.11
N ASN A 154 -17.57 8.62 9.90
CA ASN A 154 -17.57 8.82 11.34
C ASN A 154 -17.48 7.47 12.05
N VAL A 155 -16.57 7.36 13.01
CA VAL A 155 -16.41 6.17 13.84
C VAL A 155 -16.66 6.55 15.28
N THR A 156 -17.46 5.73 15.98
CA THR A 156 -17.66 5.87 17.43
C THR A 156 -17.27 4.58 18.13
N GLY A 157 -16.89 4.69 19.40
CA GLY A 157 -16.32 3.57 20.16
C GLY A 157 -14.80 3.45 19.95
N SER A 158 -14.21 2.45 20.59
CA SER A 158 -12.78 2.18 20.45
C SER A 158 -12.48 1.48 19.14
N TYR A 159 -11.55 2.01 18.36
CA TYR A 159 -11.08 1.40 17.12
C TYR A 159 -9.55 1.52 16.98
N THR A 160 -8.95 0.60 16.26
CA THR A 160 -7.51 0.55 15.93
C THR A 160 -7.25 0.80 14.44
N ALA A 161 -8.27 0.55 13.60
CA ALA A 161 -8.22 0.80 12.16
C ALA A 161 -9.59 1.22 11.65
N ALA A 162 -9.61 2.12 10.68
CA ALA A 162 -10.79 2.51 9.93
C ALA A 162 -10.39 2.93 8.52
N GLY A 163 -11.34 2.91 7.59
CA GLY A 163 -11.09 3.30 6.21
C GLY A 163 -12.14 2.82 5.22
N VAL A 164 -11.73 2.68 3.97
CA VAL A 164 -12.55 2.10 2.90
C VAL A 164 -11.95 0.75 2.50
N ARG A 165 -12.81 -0.24 2.28
CA ARG A 165 -12.45 -1.54 1.71
C ARG A 165 -13.10 -1.70 0.34
N VAL A 166 -12.31 -2.10 -0.65
CA VAL A 166 -12.75 -2.38 -2.03
C VAL A 166 -12.25 -3.76 -2.42
N GLY A 167 -13.13 -4.75 -2.38
CA GLY A 167 -12.69 -6.16 -2.45
C GLY A 167 -11.70 -6.48 -1.35
N GLU A 168 -10.53 -7.02 -1.72
CA GLU A 168 -9.44 -7.32 -0.79
C GLU A 168 -8.55 -6.11 -0.44
N GLN A 169 -8.73 -4.99 -1.11
CA GLN A 169 -7.91 -3.81 -0.90
C GLN A 169 -8.44 -2.96 0.25
N VAL A 170 -7.52 -2.48 1.08
CA VAL A 170 -7.82 -1.67 2.26
C VAL A 170 -7.12 -0.34 2.16
N PHE A 171 -7.90 0.73 2.21
CA PHE A 171 -7.46 2.12 2.20
C PHE A 171 -7.71 2.71 3.58
N ARG A 172 -6.65 3.19 4.22
CA ARG A 172 -6.74 3.72 5.59
C ARG A 172 -7.49 5.04 5.65
N ALA A 173 -8.18 5.26 6.75
CA ALA A 173 -8.74 6.56 7.06
C ALA A 173 -7.73 7.42 7.82
N TRP A 174 -7.86 8.73 7.62
CA TRP A 174 -7.08 9.77 8.23
C TRP A 174 -7.99 10.74 8.99
N PRO A 175 -7.52 11.39 10.07
CA PRO A 175 -8.26 12.49 10.69
C PRO A 175 -8.57 13.60 9.68
N MET A 176 -9.74 14.21 9.79
CA MET A 176 -10.09 15.36 8.96
C MET A 176 -9.08 16.50 9.15
N PRO A 177 -8.57 17.11 8.06
CA PRO A 177 -7.67 18.26 8.15
C PRO A 177 -8.31 19.43 8.92
N GLY A 178 -7.45 20.29 9.49
CA GLY A 178 -7.90 21.47 10.24
C GLY A 178 -8.59 21.16 11.58
N GLY A 179 -8.45 19.92 12.11
CA GLY A 179 -9.03 19.52 13.39
C GLY A 179 -10.56 19.37 13.36
N LYS A 180 -11.17 19.29 12.19
CA LYS A 180 -12.61 18.99 12.04
C LYS A 180 -12.92 17.58 12.56
N PRO A 181 -14.11 17.33 13.11
CA PRO A 181 -14.50 15.99 13.55
C PRO A 181 -14.68 15.05 12.36
N GLY A 182 -14.45 13.74 12.60
CA GLY A 182 -14.58 12.70 11.59
C GLY A 182 -13.25 12.29 10.96
N LEU A 183 -13.37 11.38 10.03
CA LEU A 183 -12.26 10.81 9.26
C LEU A 183 -12.55 10.95 7.76
N PHE A 184 -11.52 10.85 6.94
CA PHE A 184 -11.67 10.66 5.51
C PHE A 184 -10.74 9.54 5.03
N SER A 185 -11.08 8.93 3.91
CA SER A 185 -10.26 7.95 3.24
C SER A 185 -10.28 8.22 1.75
N LEU A 186 -9.10 8.45 1.17
CA LEU A 186 -8.92 8.28 -0.27
C LEU A 186 -8.96 6.78 -0.56
N TYR A 187 -9.62 6.38 -1.63
CA TYR A 187 -9.66 4.98 -2.06
C TYR A 187 -9.60 4.86 -3.58
N ALA A 188 -9.09 3.75 -4.06
CA ALA A 188 -8.99 3.44 -5.48
C ALA A 188 -9.96 2.31 -5.86
N PHE A 189 -10.55 2.42 -7.04
CA PHE A 189 -11.28 1.33 -7.67
C PHE A 189 -10.45 0.78 -8.82
N ALA A 190 -9.66 -0.27 -8.55
CA ALA A 190 -8.66 -0.78 -9.47
C ALA A 190 -9.24 -1.10 -10.86
N TRP A 191 -8.43 -0.95 -11.91
CA TRP A 191 -8.82 -1.15 -13.30
C TRP A 191 -9.41 -2.55 -13.59
N ASN A 192 -8.96 -3.58 -12.86
CA ASN A 192 -9.34 -4.97 -13.00
C ASN A 192 -10.31 -5.45 -11.90
N MET A 193 -10.96 -4.53 -11.20
CA MET A 193 -11.90 -4.89 -10.14
C MET A 193 -13.05 -5.72 -10.72
N PRO A 194 -13.41 -6.85 -10.10
CA PRO A 194 -14.55 -7.67 -10.56
C PRO A 194 -15.86 -6.90 -10.57
N ASP A 195 -16.75 -7.25 -11.52
CA ASP A 195 -18.11 -6.73 -11.56
C ASP A 195 -18.85 -7.05 -10.26
N GLY A 196 -19.66 -6.10 -9.80
CA GLY A 196 -20.43 -6.23 -8.56
C GLY A 196 -19.65 -5.92 -7.29
N THR A 197 -18.33 -5.61 -7.36
CA THR A 197 -17.59 -5.13 -6.20
C THR A 197 -18.10 -3.76 -5.80
N SER A 198 -18.49 -3.59 -4.54
CA SER A 198 -18.91 -2.31 -3.96
C SER A 198 -17.98 -1.93 -2.82
N PRO A 199 -17.51 -0.66 -2.76
CA PRO A 199 -16.78 -0.16 -1.63
C PRO A 199 -17.62 -0.13 -0.36
N VAL A 200 -16.98 -0.40 0.77
CA VAL A 200 -17.58 -0.26 2.10
C VAL A 200 -16.64 0.55 3.00
N VAL A 201 -17.17 1.42 3.84
CA VAL A 201 -16.42 1.94 4.97
C VAL A 201 -16.35 0.87 6.05
N PHE A 202 -15.24 0.82 6.77
CA PHE A 202 -15.06 -0.13 7.86
C PHE A 202 -14.43 0.52 9.08
N ALA A 203 -14.68 -0.06 10.24
CA ALA A 203 -13.92 0.17 11.47
C ALA A 203 -13.66 -1.16 12.18
N SER A 204 -12.45 -1.31 12.71
CA SER A 204 -11.98 -2.49 13.43
C SER A 204 -11.39 -2.06 14.76
N ASN A 205 -11.65 -2.80 15.82
CA ASN A 205 -10.98 -2.58 17.11
C ASN A 205 -9.77 -3.51 17.34
N GLY A 206 -9.37 -4.28 16.31
CA GLY A 206 -8.25 -5.22 16.41
C GLY A 206 -8.52 -6.46 17.26
N ALA A 207 -9.72 -6.57 17.83
CA ALA A 207 -10.13 -7.67 18.71
C ALA A 207 -11.12 -8.64 18.03
N GLY A 208 -11.23 -8.59 16.70
CA GLY A 208 -12.16 -9.40 15.92
C GLY A 208 -13.58 -8.83 15.85
N ASN A 209 -13.76 -7.56 16.19
CA ASN A 209 -15.05 -6.86 16.08
C ASN A 209 -14.97 -5.84 14.94
N ASP A 210 -15.02 -6.34 13.71
CA ASP A 210 -15.05 -5.49 12.51
C ASP A 210 -16.49 -5.18 12.12
N VAL A 211 -16.74 -3.91 11.77
CA VAL A 211 -18.01 -3.44 11.26
C VAL A 211 -17.84 -2.75 9.92
N THR A 212 -18.83 -2.86 9.06
CA THR A 212 -18.82 -2.23 7.73
C THR A 212 -20.15 -1.56 7.44
N THR A 213 -20.09 -0.48 6.64
CA THR A 213 -21.27 0.19 6.08
C THR A 213 -21.04 0.44 4.59
N PRO A 214 -21.98 0.08 3.70
CA PRO A 214 -21.83 0.33 2.27
C PRO A 214 -21.73 1.82 1.96
N LEU A 215 -20.89 2.18 0.96
CA LEU A 215 -20.94 3.49 0.30
C LEU A 215 -22.08 3.50 -0.75
N THR A 216 -22.70 4.66 -0.93
CA THR A 216 -23.68 4.84 -2.01
C THR A 216 -22.95 5.09 -3.31
N VAL A 217 -22.76 4.04 -4.13
CA VAL A 217 -21.99 4.11 -5.36
C VAL A 217 -22.87 3.96 -6.60
N ILE A 218 -22.50 4.69 -7.65
CA ILE A 218 -23.07 4.59 -8.99
C ILE A 218 -21.95 4.21 -9.96
N PHE A 219 -22.19 3.17 -10.76
CA PHE A 219 -21.31 2.75 -11.84
C PHE A 219 -21.94 3.15 -13.18
N PRO A 220 -21.56 4.29 -13.79
CA PRO A 220 -22.13 4.73 -15.05
C PRO A 220 -21.73 3.78 -16.18
N LYS A 221 -22.62 2.90 -16.62
CA LYS A 221 -22.33 1.82 -17.60
C LYS A 221 -21.81 2.34 -18.94
N LYS A 222 -22.29 3.50 -19.41
CA LYS A 222 -21.91 4.09 -20.70
C LYS A 222 -20.56 4.81 -20.67
N GLU A 223 -20.05 5.11 -19.49
CA GLU A 223 -18.86 5.95 -19.27
C GLU A 223 -17.68 5.15 -18.69
N GLN A 224 -17.87 3.83 -18.46
CA GLN A 224 -16.75 2.98 -18.00
C GLN A 224 -15.64 2.99 -19.07
N PRO A 225 -14.38 3.20 -18.65
CA PRO A 225 -13.27 3.27 -19.59
C PRO A 225 -13.14 1.97 -20.38
N VAL A 226 -13.01 2.11 -21.70
CA VAL A 226 -12.62 1.02 -22.59
C VAL A 226 -11.11 1.08 -22.72
N TYR A 227 -10.44 0.10 -22.15
CA TYR A 227 -8.98 0.02 -22.20
C TYR A 227 -8.51 -0.48 -23.57
N THR A 228 -7.44 0.15 -24.06
CA THR A 228 -6.84 -0.17 -25.33
C THR A 228 -6.15 -1.53 -25.31
N GLN A 229 -6.04 -2.13 -26.49
CA GLN A 229 -5.29 -3.36 -26.69
C GLN A 229 -4.27 -3.14 -27.80
N HIS A 230 -2.99 -3.34 -27.49
CA HIS A 230 -1.91 -3.15 -28.43
C HIS A 230 -1.07 -4.41 -28.59
N GLN A 231 -0.45 -4.53 -29.76
CA GLN A 231 0.60 -5.52 -30.02
C GLN A 231 1.96 -4.81 -29.99
N ILE A 232 2.80 -5.21 -29.06
CA ILE A 232 4.16 -4.72 -28.97
C ILE A 232 5.06 -5.67 -29.75
N GLN A 233 5.62 -5.20 -30.85
CA GLN A 233 6.58 -5.96 -31.65
C GLN A 233 7.93 -5.98 -30.92
N VAL A 234 8.31 -7.14 -30.43
CA VAL A 234 9.62 -7.37 -29.81
C VAL A 234 10.61 -7.68 -30.92
N THR A 235 11.52 -6.73 -31.17
CA THR A 235 12.62 -6.92 -32.11
C THR A 235 13.80 -7.57 -31.41
N ASP A 236 14.74 -8.17 -32.19
CA ASP A 236 16.00 -8.72 -31.64
C ASP A 236 16.80 -7.64 -30.91
N GLN A 237 16.79 -6.41 -31.44
CA GLN A 237 17.46 -5.28 -30.81
C GLN A 237 16.84 -4.95 -29.43
N PHE A 238 15.51 -4.90 -29.35
CA PHE A 238 14.81 -4.65 -28.09
C PHE A 238 15.01 -5.80 -27.10
N MET A 239 14.89 -7.05 -27.56
CA MET A 239 15.17 -8.26 -26.77
C MET A 239 16.59 -8.19 -26.16
N ASN A 240 17.61 -7.97 -27.00
CA ASN A 240 19.00 -7.91 -26.56
C ASN A 240 19.27 -6.76 -25.60
N LYS A 241 18.67 -5.58 -25.82
CA LYS A 241 18.75 -4.43 -24.92
C LYS A 241 18.18 -4.77 -23.53
N VAL A 242 16.99 -5.34 -23.47
CA VAL A 242 16.32 -5.70 -22.21
C VAL A 242 17.10 -6.76 -21.44
N LEU A 243 17.55 -7.82 -22.13
CA LEU A 243 18.35 -8.88 -21.51
C LEU A 243 19.71 -8.38 -21.05
N GLY A 244 20.38 -7.54 -21.85
CA GLY A 244 21.68 -6.97 -21.49
C GLY A 244 21.63 -6.04 -20.29
N GLU A 245 20.52 -5.33 -20.09
CA GLU A 245 20.35 -4.41 -18.95
C GLU A 245 19.81 -5.11 -17.69
N LEU A 246 18.79 -5.97 -17.85
CA LEU A 246 18.03 -6.49 -16.70
C LEU A 246 18.40 -7.93 -16.30
N ASP A 247 19.13 -8.66 -17.17
CA ASP A 247 19.59 -10.03 -16.90
C ASP A 247 20.95 -10.30 -17.59
N PRO A 248 22.00 -9.47 -17.35
CA PRO A 248 23.26 -9.53 -18.10
C PRO A 248 24.01 -10.87 -17.95
N ASN A 249 23.82 -11.55 -16.84
CA ASN A 249 24.48 -12.84 -16.55
C ASN A 249 23.57 -14.05 -16.80
N GLY A 250 22.35 -13.84 -17.30
CA GLY A 250 21.42 -14.91 -17.55
C GLY A 250 21.84 -15.82 -18.70
N THR A 251 21.52 -17.10 -18.60
CA THR A 251 21.81 -18.13 -19.59
C THR A 251 20.53 -18.81 -20.06
N GLY A 252 20.57 -19.45 -21.23
CA GLY A 252 19.45 -20.19 -21.79
C GLY A 252 18.65 -19.39 -22.83
N ASP A 253 17.41 -19.83 -23.10
CA ASP A 253 16.57 -19.28 -24.15
C ASP A 253 16.26 -17.79 -23.93
N PRO A 254 16.58 -16.90 -24.87
CA PRO A 254 16.30 -15.46 -24.73
C PRO A 254 14.84 -15.12 -24.54
N VAL A 255 13.91 -15.86 -25.19
CA VAL A 255 12.47 -15.62 -25.06
C VAL A 255 11.99 -15.93 -23.65
N ALA A 256 12.41 -17.08 -23.10
CA ALA A 256 12.03 -17.46 -21.73
C ALA A 256 12.56 -16.44 -20.70
N ARG A 257 13.78 -15.94 -20.88
CA ARG A 257 14.38 -14.91 -20.02
C ARG A 257 13.64 -13.58 -20.12
N PHE A 258 13.30 -13.15 -21.32
CA PHE A 258 12.50 -11.95 -21.54
C PHE A 258 11.11 -12.04 -20.87
N VAL A 259 10.42 -13.17 -21.06
CA VAL A 259 9.13 -13.44 -20.42
C VAL A 259 9.24 -13.40 -18.89
N LYS A 260 10.30 -13.97 -18.33
CA LYS A 260 10.57 -13.92 -16.89
C LYS A 260 10.75 -12.49 -16.38
N ILE A 261 11.48 -11.64 -17.10
CA ILE A 261 11.62 -10.22 -16.78
C ILE A 261 10.24 -9.53 -16.84
N ASN A 262 9.51 -9.74 -17.94
CA ASN A 262 8.25 -9.07 -18.18
C ASN A 262 7.13 -9.52 -17.23
N SER A 263 7.22 -10.69 -16.61
CA SER A 263 6.25 -11.26 -15.68
C SER A 263 6.73 -11.20 -14.22
N GLU A 264 7.76 -11.98 -13.85
CA GLU A 264 8.18 -12.12 -12.44
C GLU A 264 8.84 -10.84 -11.92
N MET A 265 9.79 -10.26 -12.68
CA MET A 265 10.44 -9.01 -12.27
C MET A 265 9.42 -7.86 -12.24
N ARG A 266 8.51 -7.75 -13.22
CA ARG A 266 7.40 -6.78 -13.20
C ARG A 266 6.58 -6.90 -11.93
N LYS A 267 6.18 -8.13 -11.55
CA LYS A 267 5.43 -8.38 -10.32
C LYS A 267 6.20 -7.94 -9.07
N ALA A 268 7.50 -8.23 -9.01
CA ALA A 268 8.35 -7.81 -7.90
C ALA A 268 8.50 -6.28 -7.83
N ASN A 269 8.69 -5.61 -8.98
CA ASN A 269 8.78 -4.16 -9.04
C ASN A 269 7.47 -3.49 -8.64
N ASN A 270 6.32 -4.00 -9.10
CA ASN A 270 5.00 -3.49 -8.71
C ASN A 270 4.76 -3.67 -7.21
N LYS A 271 5.25 -4.77 -6.62
CA LYS A 271 5.21 -4.95 -5.17
C LYS A 271 6.06 -3.90 -4.45
N THR A 272 7.28 -3.63 -4.92
CA THR A 272 8.12 -2.57 -4.36
C THR A 272 7.42 -1.22 -4.40
N LEU A 273 6.83 -0.85 -5.55
CA LEU A 273 6.04 0.39 -5.67
C LEU A 273 4.87 0.41 -4.68
N SER A 274 4.12 -0.69 -4.60
CA SER A 274 3.01 -0.80 -3.65
C SER A 274 3.45 -0.66 -2.18
N ASP A 275 4.61 -1.19 -1.82
CA ASP A 275 5.14 -1.10 -0.45
C ASP A 275 5.55 0.33 -0.08
N LEU A 276 5.84 1.20 -1.06
CA LEU A 276 6.13 2.62 -0.82
C LEU A 276 4.95 3.40 -0.21
N ARG A 277 3.71 2.85 -0.25
CA ARG A 277 2.56 3.42 0.46
C ARG A 277 2.82 3.66 1.95
N LEU A 278 3.77 2.92 2.55
CA LEU A 278 4.13 3.05 3.96
C LEU A 278 5.00 4.30 4.24
N LYS A 279 5.56 4.92 3.18
CA LYS A 279 6.39 6.13 3.26
C LYS A 279 5.60 7.40 2.99
N THR A 280 4.28 7.42 3.14
CA THR A 280 3.46 8.59 2.88
C THR A 280 3.35 9.52 4.10
N ALA A 281 3.22 10.83 3.83
CA ALA A 281 2.91 11.84 4.84
C ALA A 281 1.43 11.76 5.27
N ASP A 282 1.15 12.19 6.50
CA ASP A 282 -0.18 12.29 7.09
C ASP A 282 -0.86 13.67 6.88
N HIS A 283 -0.41 14.39 5.88
CA HIS A 283 -0.92 15.69 5.47
C HIS A 283 -0.70 15.90 3.97
N TRP A 284 -1.46 16.84 3.37
CA TRP A 284 -1.29 17.21 1.97
C TRP A 284 0.07 17.87 1.76
N LEU A 285 0.83 17.40 0.77
CA LEU A 285 2.08 18.01 0.33
C LEU A 285 1.91 18.86 -0.92
N PHE A 286 0.72 18.86 -1.52
CA PHE A 286 0.39 19.63 -2.73
C PHE A 286 -0.80 20.56 -2.50
N SER A 287 -0.90 21.58 -3.35
CA SER A 287 -1.96 22.60 -3.28
C SER A 287 -2.48 23.02 -4.67
N GLN A 288 -2.05 22.37 -5.74
CA GLN A 288 -2.41 22.67 -7.11
C GLN A 288 -2.82 21.41 -7.86
N THR A 289 -3.38 21.59 -9.05
CA THR A 289 -3.64 20.49 -9.99
C THR A 289 -2.32 19.85 -10.42
N PHE A 290 -2.30 18.53 -10.55
CA PHE A 290 -1.13 17.83 -11.06
C PHE A 290 -0.84 18.24 -12.49
N ALA A 291 0.44 18.43 -12.82
CA ALA A 291 0.87 18.78 -14.16
C ALA A 291 1.21 17.51 -14.95
N ARG A 292 0.73 17.42 -16.17
CA ARG A 292 1.28 16.51 -17.15
C ARG A 292 2.61 17.08 -17.67
N GLN A 293 3.57 16.20 -17.99
CA GLN A 293 4.84 16.63 -18.60
C GLN A 293 4.61 17.56 -19.78
N ALA A 294 5.25 18.72 -19.74
CA ALA A 294 5.10 19.73 -20.77
C ALA A 294 5.52 19.23 -22.16
N ASN A 295 4.80 19.63 -23.21
CA ASN A 295 5.06 19.29 -24.61
C ASN A 295 5.14 17.77 -24.90
N SER A 296 4.52 16.92 -24.06
CA SER A 296 4.49 15.49 -24.26
C SER A 296 3.27 15.05 -25.09
N ALA A 297 3.46 14.03 -25.94
CA ALA A 297 2.38 13.28 -26.57
C ALA A 297 2.12 12.00 -25.77
N ALA A 298 0.84 11.60 -25.60
CA ALA A 298 0.55 10.29 -25.00
C ALA A 298 0.61 9.23 -26.11
N GLU A 299 1.60 8.35 -26.04
CA GLU A 299 1.72 7.18 -26.93
C GLU A 299 0.96 5.96 -26.40
N ALA A 300 0.86 5.86 -25.09
CA ALA A 300 0.05 4.86 -24.44
C ALA A 300 -0.63 5.41 -23.18
N THR A 301 -1.77 4.83 -22.84
CA THR A 301 -2.61 5.27 -21.73
C THR A 301 -2.71 4.21 -20.63
N PHE A 302 -3.35 4.57 -19.53
CA PHE A 302 -3.56 3.68 -18.39
C PHE A 302 -4.37 2.44 -18.75
N ALA A 303 -4.01 1.29 -18.17
CA ALA A 303 -4.61 -0.02 -18.34
C ALA A 303 -4.60 -0.56 -19.79
N ASP A 304 -3.68 -0.07 -20.63
CA ASP A 304 -3.44 -0.61 -21.97
C ASP A 304 -2.97 -2.07 -21.89
N ASN A 305 -3.71 -2.97 -22.55
CA ASN A 305 -3.42 -4.40 -22.56
C ASN A 305 -2.48 -4.74 -23.72
N ARG A 306 -1.25 -5.11 -23.41
CA ARG A 306 -0.15 -5.29 -24.35
C ARG A 306 0.16 -6.76 -24.60
N ALA A 307 -0.10 -7.25 -25.81
CA ALA A 307 0.41 -8.53 -26.27
C ALA A 307 1.82 -8.35 -26.86
N TYR A 308 2.80 -9.06 -26.33
CA TYR A 308 4.19 -9.03 -26.82
C TYR A 308 4.36 -10.08 -27.91
N ILE A 309 4.73 -9.62 -29.12
CA ILE A 309 4.85 -10.45 -30.32
C ILE A 309 6.32 -10.51 -30.73
N TYR A 310 6.89 -11.71 -30.80
CA TYR A 310 8.25 -11.94 -31.24
C TYR A 310 8.26 -12.94 -32.39
N HIS A 311 8.85 -12.58 -33.53
CA HIS A 311 8.83 -13.36 -34.77
C HIS A 311 7.43 -13.89 -35.16
N GLY A 312 6.42 -13.02 -34.99
CA GLY A 312 5.01 -13.34 -35.32
C GLY A 312 4.28 -14.20 -34.28
N GLN A 313 4.93 -14.59 -33.18
CA GLN A 313 4.32 -15.38 -32.10
C GLN A 313 4.08 -14.51 -30.87
N LYS A 314 2.92 -14.67 -30.23
CA LYS A 314 2.64 -14.06 -28.95
C LYS A 314 3.43 -14.79 -27.87
N ILE A 315 4.37 -14.10 -27.23
CA ILE A 315 5.23 -14.63 -26.17
C ILE A 315 4.78 -14.26 -24.76
N ASP A 316 4.08 -13.13 -24.59
CA ASP A 316 3.58 -12.68 -23.28
C ASP A 316 2.41 -11.71 -23.44
N GLN A 317 1.75 -11.40 -22.33
CA GLN A 317 0.71 -10.37 -22.23
C GLN A 317 0.76 -9.70 -20.88
N GLN A 318 0.81 -8.35 -20.87
CA GLN A 318 0.87 -7.55 -19.66
C GLN A 318 -0.05 -6.32 -19.79
N THR A 319 -0.44 -5.76 -18.65
CA THR A 319 -1.20 -4.51 -18.61
C THR A 319 -0.27 -3.35 -18.22
N HIS A 320 -0.34 -2.27 -18.99
CA HIS A 320 0.42 -1.05 -18.76
C HIS A 320 -0.36 -0.13 -17.80
N LEU A 321 0.21 0.14 -16.62
CA LEU A 321 -0.47 0.87 -15.55
C LEU A 321 0.11 2.30 -15.40
N GLY A 322 0.07 3.06 -16.49
CA GLY A 322 0.54 4.44 -16.55
C GLY A 322 0.31 5.05 -17.92
N TYR A 323 0.93 6.18 -18.15
CA TYR A 323 1.00 6.85 -19.44
C TYR A 323 2.43 6.83 -19.94
N ASP A 324 2.64 6.46 -21.19
CA ASP A 324 3.91 6.67 -21.88
C ASP A 324 3.84 8.04 -22.57
N LEU A 325 4.59 8.99 -22.02
CA LEU A 325 4.63 10.38 -22.46
C LEU A 325 5.87 10.58 -23.32
N ALA A 326 5.67 10.58 -24.65
CA ALA A 326 6.74 10.84 -25.61
C ALA A 326 7.16 12.30 -25.56
N VAL A 327 8.45 12.52 -25.51
CA VAL A 327 9.11 13.82 -25.48
C VAL A 327 10.30 13.82 -26.45
N THR A 328 10.93 14.97 -26.63
CA THR A 328 12.26 15.01 -27.26
C THR A 328 13.28 14.32 -26.36
N GLN A 329 14.30 13.70 -26.97
CA GLN A 329 15.29 12.91 -26.26
C GLN A 329 15.99 13.72 -25.15
N HIS A 330 16.15 13.11 -23.97
CA HIS A 330 16.78 13.70 -22.79
C HIS A 330 16.17 15.01 -22.30
N VAL A 331 14.84 15.14 -22.37
CA VAL A 331 14.14 16.31 -21.81
C VAL A 331 14.11 16.23 -20.28
N GLY A 332 14.05 17.38 -19.62
CA GLY A 332 13.89 17.46 -18.17
C GLY A 332 12.57 16.81 -17.71
N VAL A 333 12.65 15.84 -16.82
CA VAL A 333 11.49 15.19 -16.18
C VAL A 333 11.05 16.05 -15.02
N GLU A 334 9.85 16.65 -15.14
CA GLU A 334 9.31 17.58 -14.17
C GLU A 334 8.43 16.87 -13.13
N ALA A 335 8.55 17.27 -11.85
CA ALA A 335 7.64 16.82 -10.82
C ALA A 335 6.21 17.31 -11.12
N SER A 336 5.25 16.40 -11.14
CA SER A 336 3.84 16.69 -11.48
C SER A 336 3.18 17.61 -10.43
N ASN A 337 3.64 17.55 -9.18
CA ASN A 337 3.20 18.42 -8.09
C ASN A 337 4.27 18.51 -6.99
N ASP A 338 4.02 19.38 -5.99
CA ASP A 338 4.82 19.44 -4.78
C ASP A 338 4.75 18.10 -4.06
N GLY A 339 5.87 17.66 -3.46
CA GLY A 339 5.90 16.40 -2.74
C GLY A 339 7.28 16.06 -2.19
N ARG A 340 7.38 14.88 -1.59
CA ARG A 340 8.62 14.33 -1.06
C ARG A 340 9.04 13.10 -1.86
N VAL A 341 10.28 13.06 -2.30
CA VAL A 341 10.85 11.87 -2.97
C VAL A 341 10.93 10.70 -1.98
N VAL A 342 10.30 9.58 -2.30
CA VAL A 342 10.30 8.35 -1.50
C VAL A 342 11.04 7.19 -2.15
N TRP A 343 11.45 7.37 -3.41
CA TRP A 343 12.30 6.47 -4.17
C TRP A 343 13.07 7.24 -5.25
N ALA A 344 14.36 7.02 -5.40
CA ALA A 344 15.21 7.62 -6.43
C ALA A 344 16.35 6.65 -6.77
N ALA A 345 16.06 5.56 -7.50
CA ALA A 345 17.02 4.50 -7.82
C ALA A 345 16.51 3.63 -8.98
N PRO A 346 17.36 2.76 -9.58
CA PRO A 346 16.90 1.77 -10.54
C PRO A 346 15.85 0.82 -9.96
N LEU A 347 14.82 0.50 -10.73
CA LEU A 347 13.73 -0.39 -10.37
C LEU A 347 13.36 -1.32 -11.54
N GLY A 348 14.23 -2.23 -11.89
CA GLY A 348 14.03 -3.27 -12.89
C GLY A 348 13.38 -2.77 -14.17
N ILE A 349 12.18 -3.24 -14.50
CA ILE A 349 11.48 -2.88 -15.74
C ILE A 349 11.20 -1.37 -15.87
N TYR A 350 11.09 -0.63 -14.77
CA TYR A 350 10.89 0.83 -14.74
C TYR A 350 12.19 1.61 -15.01
N GLY A 351 13.34 0.91 -15.10
CA GLY A 351 14.65 1.57 -15.28
C GLY A 351 14.99 2.48 -14.11
N ASN A 352 15.69 3.58 -14.36
CA ASN A 352 15.87 4.62 -13.36
C ASN A 352 14.51 5.25 -13.05
N CYS A 353 14.11 5.16 -11.79
CA CYS A 353 12.75 5.49 -11.34
C CYS A 353 12.79 6.47 -10.18
N VAL A 354 11.91 7.47 -10.23
CA VAL A 354 11.63 8.38 -9.12
C VAL A 354 10.18 8.20 -8.70
N VAL A 355 9.91 8.15 -7.38
CA VAL A 355 8.56 8.17 -6.82
C VAL A 355 8.46 9.33 -5.86
N VAL A 356 7.41 10.16 -6.04
CA VAL A 356 7.14 11.33 -5.22
C VAL A 356 5.84 11.11 -4.44
N ASP A 357 5.90 11.26 -3.12
CA ASP A 357 4.75 11.22 -2.21
C ASP A 357 4.10 12.60 -2.11
N HIS A 358 2.78 12.64 -2.23
CA HIS A 358 1.97 13.87 -2.15
C HIS A 358 1.11 13.92 -0.88
N GLY A 359 1.28 12.95 0.00
CA GLY A 359 0.54 12.78 1.23
C GLY A 359 -0.69 11.87 1.10
N TYR A 360 -1.11 11.34 2.24
CA TYR A 360 -2.30 10.49 2.38
C TYR A 360 -2.35 9.28 1.44
N GLY A 361 -1.19 8.71 1.08
CA GLY A 361 -1.06 7.54 0.21
C GLY A 361 -1.01 7.84 -1.27
N LEU A 362 -1.15 9.11 -1.69
CA LEU A 362 -1.09 9.51 -3.10
C LEU A 362 0.35 9.70 -3.56
N GLN A 363 0.77 9.01 -4.61
CA GLN A 363 2.14 9.04 -5.10
C GLN A 363 2.18 9.09 -6.64
N THR A 364 3.17 9.78 -7.20
CA THR A 364 3.49 9.78 -8.64
C THR A 364 4.78 9.03 -8.92
N ILE A 365 4.84 8.36 -10.05
CA ILE A 365 5.93 7.47 -10.47
C ILE A 365 6.45 7.95 -11.82
N TYR A 366 7.77 8.07 -11.95
CA TYR A 366 8.48 8.51 -13.17
C TYR A 366 9.53 7.45 -13.52
N GLY A 367 9.30 6.73 -14.61
CA GLY A 367 10.20 5.65 -15.06
C GLY A 367 11.01 6.00 -16.30
N HIS A 368 11.92 5.13 -16.64
CA HIS A 368 12.80 5.12 -17.84
C HIS A 368 13.79 6.28 -17.94
N MET A 369 14.05 6.97 -16.82
CA MET A 369 14.96 8.11 -16.81
C MET A 369 16.40 7.71 -17.21
N SER A 370 17.07 8.58 -17.97
CA SER A 370 18.51 8.40 -18.24
C SER A 370 19.37 8.85 -17.07
N ARG A 371 18.90 9.86 -16.31
CA ARG A 371 19.58 10.43 -15.14
C ARG A 371 18.59 10.84 -14.09
N ILE A 372 18.92 10.61 -12.83
CA ILE A 372 18.18 11.09 -11.65
C ILE A 372 19.03 12.17 -10.99
N ASP A 373 18.44 13.33 -10.71
CA ASP A 373 19.10 14.49 -10.08
C ASP A 373 18.57 14.78 -8.67
N VAL A 374 17.73 13.92 -8.11
CA VAL A 374 17.14 14.02 -6.76
C VAL A 374 17.44 12.79 -5.94
N HIS A 375 17.28 12.89 -4.62
CA HIS A 375 17.52 11.79 -3.67
C HIS A 375 16.27 11.50 -2.85
N GLU A 376 16.19 10.30 -2.28
CA GLU A 376 15.15 9.96 -1.32
C GLU A 376 15.20 10.92 -0.12
N GLY A 377 14.06 11.47 0.24
CA GLY A 377 13.90 12.48 1.29
C GLY A 377 13.81 13.94 0.78
N ASP A 378 14.25 14.21 -0.44
CA ASP A 378 14.19 15.56 -1.02
C ASP A 378 12.74 16.04 -1.17
N MET A 379 12.51 17.31 -0.85
CA MET A 379 11.25 18.00 -1.17
C MET A 379 11.37 18.61 -2.57
N VAL A 380 10.43 18.26 -3.43
CA VAL A 380 10.35 18.79 -4.80
C VAL A 380 9.14 19.72 -4.95
N LYS A 381 9.25 20.67 -5.88
CA LYS A 381 8.17 21.57 -6.26
C LYS A 381 7.57 21.18 -7.60
N ARG A 382 6.30 21.50 -7.80
CA ARG A 382 5.63 21.33 -9.08
C ARG A 382 6.46 21.95 -10.20
N SER A 383 6.66 21.22 -11.29
CA SER A 383 7.50 21.58 -12.44
C SER A 383 9.01 21.69 -12.15
N GLN A 384 9.46 21.29 -10.96
CA GLN A 384 10.90 21.13 -10.71
C GLN A 384 11.44 19.95 -11.52
N VAL A 385 12.54 20.16 -12.25
CA VAL A 385 13.25 19.09 -12.96
C VAL A 385 13.93 18.16 -11.94
N MET A 386 13.65 16.87 -12.05
CA MET A 386 14.18 15.80 -11.17
C MET A 386 15.24 14.94 -11.86
N GLY A 387 15.48 15.15 -13.16
CA GLY A 387 16.40 14.37 -13.96
C GLY A 387 16.08 14.48 -15.45
N LEU A 388 16.53 13.54 -16.25
CA LEU A 388 16.33 13.52 -17.69
C LEU A 388 15.56 12.27 -18.14
N SER A 389 14.69 12.42 -19.14
CA SER A 389 14.04 11.30 -19.82
C SER A 389 15.06 10.36 -20.48
N GLY A 390 14.65 9.16 -20.79
CA GLY A 390 15.52 8.16 -21.39
C GLY A 390 14.81 6.89 -21.79
N MET A 391 15.56 5.81 -21.82
CA MET A 391 15.07 4.49 -22.24
C MET A 391 15.61 3.34 -21.37
N THR A 392 15.95 3.63 -20.11
CA THR A 392 16.42 2.58 -19.18
C THR A 392 15.31 1.60 -18.83
N GLY A 393 15.67 0.39 -18.40
CA GLY A 393 14.70 -0.67 -18.09
C GLY A 393 14.03 -1.23 -19.35
N MET A 394 12.71 -1.44 -19.32
CA MET A 394 11.97 -2.08 -20.40
C MET A 394 11.32 -1.07 -21.37
N ALA A 395 12.09 -0.09 -21.81
CA ALA A 395 11.66 0.94 -22.76
C ALA A 395 12.26 0.70 -24.16
N GLY A 396 11.44 0.90 -25.20
CA GLY A 396 11.84 0.77 -26.60
C GLY A 396 12.36 2.05 -27.24
N GLY A 397 12.15 3.19 -26.61
CA GLY A 397 12.55 4.52 -27.05
C GLY A 397 12.54 5.50 -25.88
N ASP A 398 13.05 6.73 -26.11
CA ASP A 398 13.08 7.77 -25.08
C ASP A 398 11.66 8.31 -24.81
N HIS A 399 11.18 8.08 -23.60
CA HIS A 399 9.89 8.58 -23.12
C HIS A 399 9.88 8.61 -21.59
N ILE A 400 8.85 9.18 -21.01
CA ILE A 400 8.58 9.16 -19.59
C ILE A 400 7.41 8.20 -19.34
N HIS A 401 7.66 7.10 -18.63
CA HIS A 401 6.58 6.33 -18.05
C HIS A 401 6.08 7.09 -16.82
N PHE A 402 4.88 7.68 -16.90
CA PHE A 402 4.23 8.39 -15.81
C PHE A 402 3.06 7.58 -15.25
N ALA A 403 3.07 7.31 -13.96
CA ALA A 403 1.98 6.63 -13.30
C ALA A 403 1.62 7.31 -11.97
N MET A 404 0.42 7.01 -11.48
CA MET A 404 -0.02 7.39 -10.14
C MET A 404 -0.48 6.16 -9.37
N GLN A 405 -0.28 6.20 -8.06
CA GLN A 405 -0.85 5.19 -7.17
C GLN A 405 -1.43 5.82 -5.92
N LEU A 406 -2.43 5.14 -5.37
CA LEU A 406 -3.08 5.49 -4.11
C LEU A 406 -3.05 4.29 -3.18
N ASP A 407 -2.41 4.45 -2.01
CA ASP A 407 -2.15 3.37 -1.04
C ASP A 407 -1.61 2.09 -1.71
N GLY A 408 -0.75 2.24 -2.74
CA GLY A 408 -0.10 1.17 -3.47
C GLY A 408 -0.94 0.56 -4.60
N VAL A 409 -2.13 1.07 -4.88
CA VAL A 409 -2.96 0.71 -6.03
C VAL A 409 -2.78 1.72 -7.14
N GLN A 410 -2.34 1.28 -8.31
CA GLN A 410 -2.17 2.17 -9.46
C GLN A 410 -3.51 2.63 -10.02
N ILE A 411 -3.61 3.94 -10.29
CA ILE A 411 -4.82 4.65 -10.72
C ILE A 411 -4.56 5.43 -12.01
N ASP A 412 -5.62 5.79 -12.73
CA ASP A 412 -5.53 6.61 -13.94
C ASP A 412 -5.11 8.06 -13.57
N PRO A 413 -3.96 8.53 -14.03
CA PRO A 413 -3.53 9.92 -13.78
C PRO A 413 -4.43 11.00 -14.37
N LYS A 414 -5.25 10.67 -15.36
CA LYS A 414 -6.05 11.63 -16.13
C LYS A 414 -6.94 12.51 -15.26
N GLU A 415 -7.53 11.92 -14.22
CA GLU A 415 -8.41 12.61 -13.30
C GLU A 415 -7.67 13.68 -12.49
N TRP A 416 -6.46 13.36 -12.06
CA TRP A 416 -5.64 14.28 -11.25
C TRP A 416 -5.04 15.44 -12.05
N TRP A 417 -5.11 15.37 -13.37
CA TRP A 417 -4.77 16.50 -14.27
C TRP A 417 -5.95 17.46 -14.47
N ASP A 418 -7.17 17.11 -14.03
CA ASP A 418 -8.37 17.93 -14.13
C ASP A 418 -8.63 18.67 -12.80
N PRO A 419 -8.52 20.00 -12.75
CA PRO A 419 -8.79 20.78 -11.55
C PRO A 419 -10.25 20.66 -11.08
N HIS A 420 -11.21 20.47 -11.98
CA HIS A 420 -12.63 20.33 -11.62
C HIS A 420 -12.85 18.97 -10.94
N TRP A 421 -12.21 17.92 -11.43
CA TRP A 421 -12.29 16.62 -10.79
C TRP A 421 -11.75 16.67 -9.34
N ILE A 422 -10.56 17.29 -9.13
CA ILE A 422 -10.00 17.46 -7.77
C ILE A 422 -10.93 18.29 -6.89
N GLN A 423 -11.53 19.36 -7.46
CA GLN A 423 -12.50 20.19 -6.74
C GLN A 423 -13.69 19.37 -6.28
N ASP A 424 -14.29 18.57 -7.16
CA ASP A 424 -15.57 17.88 -6.91
C ASP A 424 -15.39 16.61 -6.06
N HIS A 425 -14.26 15.89 -6.23
CA HIS A 425 -14.02 14.62 -5.55
C HIS A 425 -13.18 14.75 -4.27
N VAL A 426 -12.32 15.78 -4.18
CA VAL A 426 -11.40 15.94 -3.04
C VAL A 426 -11.71 17.21 -2.26
N ALA A 427 -11.49 18.40 -2.87
CA ALA A 427 -11.48 19.67 -2.15
C ALA A 427 -12.86 20.06 -1.59
N ARG A 428 -13.95 19.59 -2.19
CA ARG A 428 -15.32 19.79 -1.69
C ARG A 428 -15.58 19.05 -0.37
N ARG A 429 -14.94 17.90 -0.16
CA ARG A 429 -15.17 17.02 1.00
C ARG A 429 -14.18 17.25 2.13
N VAL A 430 -12.92 17.54 1.77
CA VAL A 430 -11.86 17.82 2.74
C VAL A 430 -11.16 19.12 2.40
N GLU A 431 -10.66 19.79 3.41
CA GLU A 431 -9.86 21.00 3.18
C GLU A 431 -8.53 20.64 2.50
N LEU A 432 -8.34 21.19 1.29
CA LEU A 432 -7.09 21.14 0.55
C LEU A 432 -6.48 22.54 0.54
N PRO A 433 -5.54 22.86 1.44
CA PRO A 433 -5.04 24.21 1.62
C PRO A 433 -4.42 24.79 0.35
N GLY A 434 -4.86 25.99 -0.02
CA GLY A 434 -4.35 26.72 -1.18
C GLY A 434 -4.89 26.25 -2.55
N PHE A 435 -5.71 25.18 -2.60
CA PHE A 435 -6.28 24.71 -3.84
C PHE A 435 -7.43 25.62 -4.30
N SER A 436 -7.41 26.01 -5.58
CA SER A 436 -8.56 26.65 -6.24
C SER A 436 -8.54 26.35 -7.74
N VAL A 437 -9.72 26.17 -8.31
CA VAL A 437 -9.89 25.94 -9.77
C VAL A 437 -9.40 27.11 -10.60
N SER A 438 -9.55 28.35 -10.12
CA SER A 438 -9.11 29.55 -10.83
C SER A 438 -7.58 29.65 -10.98
N ALA A 439 -6.82 29.13 -10.02
CA ALA A 439 -5.36 29.09 -10.10
C ALA A 439 -4.85 28.06 -11.13
N ALA A 440 -5.63 27.02 -11.40
CA ALA A 440 -5.28 25.97 -12.36
C ALA A 440 -5.50 26.40 -13.82
N ALA A 441 -6.49 27.27 -14.07
CA ALA A 441 -6.78 27.78 -15.41
C ALA A 441 -5.71 28.73 -15.96
N ALA A 442 -4.77 29.20 -15.13
CA ALA A 442 -3.68 30.08 -15.53
C ALA A 442 -2.49 29.34 -16.20
N ALA A 443 -2.47 28.00 -16.22
CA ALA A 443 -1.46 27.25 -16.97
C ALA A 443 -1.81 27.24 -18.47
N PRO A 444 -0.88 27.59 -19.39
CA PRO A 444 -1.18 27.64 -20.81
C PRO A 444 -1.56 26.27 -21.34
N ALA A 445 -2.75 26.16 -21.92
CA ALA A 445 -3.20 24.98 -22.62
C ALA A 445 -2.22 24.65 -23.77
N PRO A 446 -1.85 23.36 -23.98
CA PRO A 446 -0.99 23.00 -25.10
C PRO A 446 -1.68 23.38 -26.41
N ARG A 447 -1.01 24.21 -27.23
CA ARG A 447 -1.52 24.60 -28.55
C ARG A 447 -1.62 23.35 -29.42
N SER A 448 -2.85 22.99 -29.78
CA SER A 448 -3.10 21.93 -30.76
C SER A 448 -2.60 22.43 -32.13
N HIS A 449 -1.46 21.92 -32.61
CA HIS A 449 -1.08 22.08 -34.01
C HIS A 449 -1.96 21.17 -34.87
N HIS A 450 -3.03 21.73 -35.39
CA HIS A 450 -3.72 21.14 -36.55
C HIS A 450 -2.79 21.28 -37.75
N ALA A 451 -2.04 20.25 -38.09
CA ALA A 451 -1.39 20.10 -39.36
C ALA A 451 -2.46 19.87 -40.44
N GLY A 452 -2.83 20.93 -41.14
CA GLY A 452 -3.71 20.84 -42.29
C GLY A 452 -3.01 20.10 -43.44
N HIS A 453 -3.39 18.82 -43.64
CA HIS A 453 -3.03 18.12 -44.86
C HIS A 453 -3.84 18.70 -46.02
N LYS A 454 -3.24 19.60 -46.80
CA LYS A 454 -3.74 19.93 -48.15
C LYS A 454 -3.41 18.77 -49.07
N ARG A 455 -4.45 18.07 -49.54
CA ARG A 455 -4.38 17.21 -50.72
C ARG A 455 -4.08 18.04 -51.94
N ARG A 456 -3.09 17.66 -52.71
CA ARG A 456 -2.99 17.76 -54.16
C ARG A 456 -2.54 16.40 -54.68
#